data_9e145fc1863a284398ea46d56b7a9789
#
_entry.id   9e145fc1863a284398ea46d56b7a9789
#
_cell.length_a   1.000
_cell.length_b   1.000
_cell.length_c   1.000
_cell.angle_alpha   90.00
_cell.angle_beta   90.00
_cell.angle_gamma   90.00
#
_symmetry.space_group_name_H-M   'P 1'
#
loop_
_entity.id
_entity.type
_entity.pdbx_description
1 polymer ?
#
loop_
_entity_poly.entity_id
_entity_poly.type
_entity_poly.pdbx_seq_one_letter_code
_entity_poly.pdbx_strand_id
1 'polypeptide(L)'
;MNVETITSRQNPLMTHLRKLASSRSYRKKSGEYLCDGTKLLDEALKWGAPVQTAVFSDGVEIPTLPDTVRAVCVSEDLMRSVSPMETPQGALFTVALPETKLPETLAGKHYLVLDSVQDPGNVGTILRTADAFECDGVFLVNACADLFNPKTARATMGAIFRREAYSVTPEELFALLSKSGVPLYGTALREDTVPLSDANLSKAAVAIGSERRGLSQQMLDECAKTLKIPMSPRCESLNAAIAATVVLWEMYR
;
A
#
# COMPACT_ATOMS: atom_id res chain seq x y z
N MET A 1 1.96 -5.12 32.01
CA MET A 1 2.18 -5.84 30.71
C MET A 1 3.02 -7.08 30.99
N ASN A 2 2.60 -8.27 30.59
CA ASN A 2 3.38 -9.51 30.72
C ASN A 2 4.05 -9.78 29.36
N VAL A 3 5.38 -9.87 29.33
CA VAL A 3 6.16 -10.14 28.11
C VAL A 3 6.61 -11.60 28.14
N GLU A 4 6.16 -12.38 27.16
CA GLU A 4 6.53 -13.79 26.99
C GLU A 4 7.91 -13.89 26.30
N THR A 5 8.76 -14.82 26.73
CA THR A 5 10.03 -15.10 26.05
C THR A 5 9.92 -16.39 25.22
N ILE A 6 10.26 -16.31 23.94
CA ILE A 6 10.29 -17.47 23.03
C ILE A 6 11.73 -17.68 22.56
N THR A 7 12.20 -18.93 22.72
CA THR A 7 13.58 -19.33 22.35
C THR A 7 13.63 -20.36 21.20
N SER A 8 12.52 -21.03 20.93
CA SER A 8 12.48 -22.10 19.92
C SER A 8 12.05 -21.61 18.53
N ARG A 9 12.83 -21.95 17.50
CA ARG A 9 12.47 -21.73 16.09
C ARG A 9 11.22 -22.53 15.65
N GLN A 10 10.87 -23.58 16.38
CA GLN A 10 9.70 -24.45 16.10
C GLN A 10 8.43 -23.96 16.81
N ASN A 11 8.53 -22.89 17.61
CA ASN A 11 7.35 -22.33 18.25
C ASN A 11 6.27 -22.00 17.21
N PRO A 12 4.99 -22.31 17.47
CA PRO A 12 3.88 -22.03 16.54
C PRO A 12 3.81 -20.59 16.07
N LEU A 13 4.11 -19.60 16.93
CA LEU A 13 4.15 -18.19 16.56
C LEU A 13 5.23 -17.93 15.50
N MET A 14 6.43 -18.48 15.63
CA MET A 14 7.50 -18.32 14.65
C MET A 14 7.11 -18.90 13.29
N THR A 15 6.41 -20.02 13.30
CA THR A 15 5.87 -20.63 12.07
C THR A 15 4.76 -19.76 11.45
N HIS A 16 3.91 -19.19 12.26
CA HIS A 16 2.86 -18.26 11.84
C HIS A 16 3.45 -17.02 11.16
N LEU A 17 4.42 -16.35 11.79
CA LEU A 17 5.08 -15.16 11.24
C LEU A 17 5.75 -15.43 9.88
N ARG A 18 6.46 -16.59 9.74
CA ARG A 18 7.05 -16.97 8.43
C ARG A 18 5.99 -17.15 7.35
N LYS A 19 4.86 -17.75 7.67
CA LYS A 19 3.75 -17.93 6.72
C LYS A 19 3.11 -16.58 6.34
N LEU A 20 2.93 -15.68 7.31
CA LEU A 20 2.46 -14.32 7.03
C LEU A 20 3.44 -13.56 6.13
N ALA A 21 4.74 -13.70 6.35
CA ALA A 21 5.76 -13.07 5.55
C ALA A 21 5.72 -13.51 4.08
N SER A 22 5.49 -14.81 3.82
CA SER A 22 5.68 -15.41 2.49
C SER A 22 4.39 -15.64 1.69
N SER A 23 3.22 -15.75 2.33
CA SER A 23 2.01 -16.24 1.66
C SER A 23 0.81 -15.29 1.76
N ARG A 24 0.41 -14.73 0.61
CA ARG A 24 -0.82 -13.91 0.50
C ARG A 24 -2.08 -14.72 0.89
N SER A 25 -2.17 -15.96 0.45
CA SER A 25 -3.32 -16.82 0.78
C SER A 25 -3.40 -17.11 2.27
N TYR A 26 -2.24 -17.27 2.94
CA TYR A 26 -2.20 -17.46 4.37
C TYR A 26 -2.64 -16.21 5.13
N ARG A 27 -2.19 -15.00 4.73
CA ARG A 27 -2.66 -13.72 5.29
C ARG A 27 -4.18 -13.61 5.24
N LYS A 28 -4.76 -13.87 4.05
CA LYS A 28 -6.23 -13.86 3.88
C LYS A 28 -6.93 -14.86 4.77
N LYS A 29 -6.38 -16.10 4.90
CA LYS A 29 -6.98 -17.17 5.73
C LYS A 29 -6.88 -16.85 7.22
N SER A 30 -5.75 -16.31 7.68
CA SER A 30 -5.53 -15.97 9.09
C SER A 30 -6.21 -14.67 9.52
N GLY A 31 -6.57 -13.80 8.56
CA GLY A 31 -7.12 -12.49 8.85
C GLY A 31 -6.09 -11.51 9.39
N GLU A 32 -4.80 -11.75 9.16
CA GLU A 32 -3.69 -10.94 9.68
C GLU A 32 -2.62 -10.72 8.62
N TYR A 33 -1.83 -9.64 8.79
CA TYR A 33 -0.61 -9.40 8.03
C TYR A 33 0.54 -9.00 8.93
N LEU A 34 1.77 -9.18 8.43
CA LEU A 34 3.00 -8.94 9.16
C LEU A 34 3.60 -7.59 8.78
N CYS A 35 3.99 -6.83 9.78
CA CYS A 35 4.74 -5.59 9.69
C CYS A 35 6.12 -5.73 10.34
N ASP A 36 7.12 -4.96 9.84
CA ASP A 36 8.50 -4.96 10.34
C ASP A 36 8.96 -3.53 10.64
N GLY A 37 9.41 -3.30 11.86
CA GLY A 37 10.06 -2.08 12.32
C GLY A 37 9.36 -1.38 13.48
N THR A 38 10.17 -0.86 14.42
CA THR A 38 9.70 -0.11 15.61
C THR A 38 8.94 1.14 15.20
N LYS A 39 9.46 1.94 14.25
CA LYS A 39 8.79 3.15 13.75
C LYS A 39 7.42 2.85 13.13
N LEU A 40 7.30 1.71 12.43
CA LEU A 40 6.02 1.31 11.86
C LEU A 40 5.03 0.86 12.94
N LEU A 41 5.53 0.23 14.02
CA LEU A 41 4.73 -0.10 15.19
C LEU A 41 4.21 1.16 15.88
N ASP A 42 5.07 2.17 16.07
CA ASP A 42 4.67 3.45 16.65
C ASP A 42 3.54 4.11 15.83
N GLU A 43 3.65 4.11 14.51
CA GLU A 43 2.57 4.60 13.64
C GLU A 43 1.29 3.75 13.77
N ALA A 44 1.40 2.42 13.83
CA ALA A 44 0.24 1.54 14.02
C ALA A 44 -0.49 1.83 15.34
N LEU A 45 0.25 1.99 16.43
CA LEU A 45 -0.30 2.31 17.75
C LEU A 45 -0.93 3.71 17.77
N LYS A 46 -0.24 4.71 17.20
CA LYS A 46 -0.71 6.08 17.10
C LYS A 46 -2.05 6.22 16.38
N TRP A 47 -2.24 5.42 15.32
CA TRP A 47 -3.45 5.46 14.50
C TRP A 47 -4.48 4.38 14.88
N GLY A 48 -4.29 3.70 16.03
CA GLY A 48 -5.24 2.73 16.54
C GLY A 48 -5.42 1.49 15.67
N ALA A 49 -4.37 1.11 14.91
CA ALA A 49 -4.41 -0.11 14.11
C ALA A 49 -4.61 -1.34 15.03
N PRO A 50 -5.39 -2.35 14.61
CA PRO A 50 -5.71 -3.52 15.43
C PRO A 50 -4.52 -4.49 15.52
N VAL A 51 -3.46 -4.07 16.22
CA VAL A 51 -2.27 -4.87 16.48
C VAL A 51 -2.66 -6.08 17.33
N GLN A 52 -2.25 -7.30 16.93
CA GLN A 52 -2.57 -8.55 17.62
C GLN A 52 -1.39 -9.04 18.45
N THR A 53 -0.22 -9.13 17.83
CA THR A 53 1.00 -9.63 18.46
C THR A 53 2.16 -8.70 18.09
N ALA A 54 3.00 -8.36 19.07
CA ALA A 54 4.25 -7.62 18.85
C ALA A 54 5.42 -8.47 19.39
N VAL A 55 6.43 -8.67 18.54
CA VAL A 55 7.63 -9.46 18.84
C VAL A 55 8.83 -8.55 18.78
N PHE A 56 9.61 -8.51 19.84
CA PHE A 56 10.78 -7.63 19.99
C PHE A 56 12.05 -8.45 20.05
N SER A 57 13.12 -7.92 19.48
CA SER A 57 14.47 -8.44 19.65
C SER A 57 15.02 -8.09 21.04
N ASP A 58 15.89 -8.91 21.57
CA ASP A 58 16.61 -8.60 22.83
C ASP A 58 17.25 -7.20 22.76
N GLY A 59 17.11 -6.44 23.84
CA GLY A 59 17.67 -5.09 23.98
C GLY A 59 16.89 -3.97 23.30
N VAL A 60 15.80 -4.27 22.63
CA VAL A 60 14.89 -3.25 22.04
C VAL A 60 13.92 -2.75 23.12
N GLU A 61 13.79 -1.44 23.22
CA GLU A 61 12.80 -0.82 24.10
C GLU A 61 11.38 -1.16 23.63
N ILE A 62 10.57 -1.70 24.55
CA ILE A 62 9.19 -2.06 24.26
C ILE A 62 8.29 -0.86 24.56
N PRO A 63 7.57 -0.32 23.57
CA PRO A 63 6.66 0.80 23.81
C PRO A 63 5.47 0.38 24.68
N THR A 64 4.71 1.34 25.16
CA THR A 64 3.43 1.07 25.83
C THR A 64 2.46 0.44 24.83
N LEU A 65 2.09 -0.83 25.07
CA LEU A 65 1.14 -1.57 24.24
C LEU A 65 -0.24 -1.63 24.91
N PRO A 66 -1.33 -1.65 24.13
CA PRO A 66 -2.64 -2.00 24.64
C PRO A 66 -2.66 -3.38 25.30
N ASP A 67 -3.47 -3.58 26.33
CA ASP A 67 -3.57 -4.85 27.07
C ASP A 67 -4.02 -6.04 26.19
N THR A 68 -4.63 -5.75 25.06
CA THR A 68 -5.08 -6.75 24.06
C THR A 68 -3.93 -7.27 23.19
N VAL A 69 -2.78 -6.60 23.18
CA VAL A 69 -1.63 -6.97 22.34
C VAL A 69 -0.75 -7.99 23.07
N ARG A 70 -0.53 -9.13 22.45
CA ARG A 70 0.44 -10.12 22.93
C ARG A 70 1.86 -9.62 22.71
N ALA A 71 2.62 -9.40 23.78
CA ALA A 71 4.01 -8.98 23.73
C ALA A 71 4.97 -10.16 23.90
N VAL A 72 5.95 -10.29 23.00
CA VAL A 72 6.91 -11.40 22.96
C VAL A 72 8.32 -10.85 22.79
N CYS A 73 9.29 -11.43 23.52
CA CYS A 73 10.72 -11.15 23.35
C CYS A 73 11.42 -12.38 22.74
N VAL A 74 12.35 -12.15 21.82
CA VAL A 74 13.12 -13.21 21.14
C VAL A 74 14.57 -12.77 20.95
N SER A 75 15.50 -13.73 20.83
CA SER A 75 16.87 -13.43 20.46
C SER A 75 16.96 -12.81 19.06
N GLU A 76 18.05 -12.05 18.81
CA GLU A 76 18.31 -11.50 17.46
C GLU A 76 18.33 -12.58 16.37
N ASP A 77 18.91 -13.74 16.64
CA ASP A 77 18.98 -14.85 15.69
C ASP A 77 17.59 -15.40 15.35
N LEU A 78 16.72 -15.46 16.36
CA LEU A 78 15.34 -15.90 16.12
C LEU A 78 14.56 -14.82 15.34
N MET A 79 14.73 -13.55 15.66
CA MET A 79 14.17 -12.41 14.91
C MET A 79 14.57 -12.46 13.44
N ARG A 80 15.88 -12.60 13.15
CA ARG A 80 16.38 -12.74 11.76
C ARG A 80 15.78 -13.93 11.02
N SER A 81 15.49 -15.03 11.73
CA SER A 81 14.95 -16.25 11.10
C SER A 81 13.48 -16.11 10.66
N VAL A 82 12.77 -15.10 11.12
CA VAL A 82 11.33 -14.88 10.84
C VAL A 82 11.05 -13.55 10.11
N SER A 83 11.98 -12.58 10.18
CA SER A 83 11.83 -11.31 9.48
C SER A 83 11.87 -11.51 7.96
N PRO A 84 10.99 -10.84 7.22
CA PRO A 84 11.03 -10.79 5.76
C PRO A 84 12.12 -9.86 5.21
N MET A 85 12.84 -9.15 6.09
CA MET A 85 13.86 -8.17 5.76
C MET A 85 15.26 -8.72 6.02
N GLU A 86 16.22 -8.36 5.17
CA GLU A 86 17.63 -8.72 5.37
C GLU A 86 18.18 -8.16 6.67
N THR A 87 17.74 -6.95 7.03
CA THR A 87 18.11 -6.29 8.29
C THR A 87 16.83 -5.96 9.07
N PRO A 88 16.43 -6.82 10.02
CA PRO A 88 15.30 -6.56 10.91
C PRO A 88 15.52 -5.28 11.72
N GLN A 89 14.46 -4.54 11.98
CA GLN A 89 14.52 -3.29 12.75
C GLN A 89 14.04 -3.45 14.19
N GLY A 90 14.33 -4.59 14.79
CA GLY A 90 14.11 -4.85 16.21
C GLY A 90 12.68 -5.20 16.62
N ALA A 91 11.68 -4.95 15.79
CA ALA A 91 10.30 -5.33 16.07
C ALA A 91 9.62 -5.94 14.84
N LEU A 92 8.85 -7.00 15.07
CA LEU A 92 7.86 -7.55 14.13
C LEU A 92 6.50 -7.52 14.81
N PHE A 93 5.45 -7.20 14.08
CA PHE A 93 4.11 -7.22 14.65
C PHE A 93 3.06 -7.65 13.64
N THR A 94 1.98 -8.23 14.12
CA THR A 94 0.84 -8.59 13.29
C THR A 94 -0.30 -7.61 13.51
N VAL A 95 -1.01 -7.33 12.43
CA VAL A 95 -2.17 -6.44 12.42
C VAL A 95 -3.33 -7.19 11.76
N ALA A 96 -4.53 -7.10 12.32
CA ALA A 96 -5.69 -7.69 11.69
C ALA A 96 -5.94 -7.04 10.32
N LEU A 97 -6.30 -7.86 9.32
CA LEU A 97 -6.70 -7.35 8.01
C LEU A 97 -7.97 -6.50 8.15
N PRO A 98 -7.99 -5.30 7.56
CA PRO A 98 -9.20 -4.50 7.58
C PRO A 98 -10.30 -5.15 6.74
N GLU A 99 -11.54 -5.07 7.21
CA GLU A 99 -12.72 -5.36 6.40
C GLU A 99 -12.98 -4.18 5.47
N THR A 100 -12.25 -4.13 4.34
CA THR A 100 -12.40 -3.04 3.36
C THR A 100 -13.62 -3.32 2.48
N LYS A 101 -14.70 -2.60 2.71
CA LYS A 101 -15.87 -2.61 1.82
C LYS A 101 -15.75 -1.46 0.83
N LEU A 102 -15.93 -1.77 -0.45
CA LEU A 102 -15.98 -0.74 -1.47
C LEU A 102 -17.18 0.18 -1.20
N PRO A 103 -16.98 1.52 -1.17
CA PRO A 103 -18.08 2.45 -0.95
C PRO A 103 -19.08 2.40 -2.10
N GLU A 104 -20.34 2.71 -1.82
CA GLU A 104 -21.36 2.75 -2.88
C GLU A 104 -21.17 3.90 -3.86
N THR A 105 -20.60 5.01 -3.39
CA THR A 105 -20.25 6.20 -4.18
C THR A 105 -19.01 6.86 -3.59
N LEU A 106 -18.28 7.58 -4.41
CA LEU A 106 -17.09 8.33 -4.04
C LEU A 106 -17.47 9.76 -3.64
N ALA A 107 -17.22 10.13 -2.39
CA ALA A 107 -17.53 11.46 -1.86
C ALA A 107 -16.40 12.48 -2.08
N GLY A 108 -15.16 12.03 -2.24
CA GLY A 108 -13.98 12.86 -2.44
C GLY A 108 -13.82 13.37 -3.88
N LYS A 109 -12.67 13.97 -4.12
CA LYS A 109 -12.34 14.62 -5.39
C LYS A 109 -11.19 13.93 -6.13
N HIS A 110 -10.17 13.46 -5.40
CA HIS A 110 -8.91 12.99 -5.97
C HIS A 110 -8.68 11.52 -5.68
N TYR A 111 -8.60 10.73 -6.73
CA TYR A 111 -8.40 9.28 -6.64
C TYR A 111 -7.24 8.84 -7.52
N LEU A 112 -6.49 7.87 -7.05
CA LEU A 112 -5.41 7.26 -7.83
C LEU A 112 -5.77 5.80 -8.15
N VAL A 113 -5.49 5.38 -9.38
CA VAL A 113 -5.67 4.00 -9.82
C VAL A 113 -4.32 3.42 -10.20
N LEU A 114 -3.98 2.28 -9.64
CA LEU A 114 -2.77 1.54 -9.98
C LEU A 114 -3.15 0.35 -10.85
N ASP A 115 -2.72 0.35 -12.10
CA ASP A 115 -2.97 -0.74 -13.03
C ASP A 115 -1.72 -1.60 -13.21
N SER A 116 -1.74 -2.79 -12.62
CA SER A 116 -0.65 -3.77 -12.74
C SER A 116 0.71 -3.28 -12.21
N VAL A 117 0.75 -2.40 -11.21
CA VAL A 117 1.99 -1.98 -10.55
C VAL A 117 2.48 -3.12 -9.65
N GLN A 118 3.53 -3.83 -10.10
CA GLN A 118 3.94 -5.10 -9.48
C GLN A 118 5.02 -4.99 -8.42
N ASP A 119 5.75 -3.88 -8.36
CA ASP A 119 6.79 -3.69 -7.34
C ASP A 119 6.19 -3.26 -6.00
N PRO A 120 6.42 -4.04 -4.90
CA PRO A 120 5.90 -3.72 -3.58
C PRO A 120 6.40 -2.37 -3.04
N GLY A 121 7.63 -1.98 -3.36
CA GLY A 121 8.21 -0.71 -2.97
C GLY A 121 7.49 0.46 -3.64
N ASN A 122 7.17 0.34 -4.93
CA ASN A 122 6.42 1.35 -5.67
C ASN A 122 5.00 1.51 -5.10
N VAL A 123 4.26 0.40 -4.92
CA VAL A 123 2.91 0.46 -4.33
C VAL A 123 2.93 1.12 -2.95
N GLY A 124 3.86 0.73 -2.07
CA GLY A 124 3.96 1.33 -0.74
C GLY A 124 4.36 2.81 -0.78
N THR A 125 5.30 3.20 -1.66
CA THR A 125 5.71 4.60 -1.85
C THR A 125 4.56 5.44 -2.39
N ILE A 126 3.77 4.92 -3.33
CA ILE A 126 2.60 5.59 -3.87
C ILE A 126 1.57 5.84 -2.78
N LEU A 127 1.27 4.85 -1.93
CA LEU A 127 0.36 5.04 -0.80
C LEU A 127 0.84 6.09 0.19
N ARG A 128 2.13 6.10 0.50
CA ARG A 128 2.74 7.14 1.34
C ARG A 128 2.57 8.54 0.71
N THR A 129 2.75 8.65 -0.59
CA THR A 129 2.61 9.92 -1.31
C THR A 129 1.13 10.33 -1.41
N ALA A 130 0.23 9.38 -1.64
CA ALA A 130 -1.22 9.61 -1.62
C ALA A 130 -1.70 10.14 -0.27
N ASP A 131 -1.11 9.64 0.83
CA ASP A 131 -1.36 10.17 2.16
C ASP A 131 -0.85 11.60 2.33
N ALA A 132 0.36 11.90 1.85
CA ALA A 132 0.96 13.22 1.96
C ALA A 132 0.21 14.30 1.17
N PHE A 133 -0.44 13.94 0.06
CA PHE A 133 -1.22 14.83 -0.80
C PHE A 133 -2.74 14.63 -0.64
N GLU A 134 -3.17 14.10 0.50
CA GLU A 134 -4.59 13.98 0.88
C GLU A 134 -5.48 13.34 -0.19
N CYS A 135 -4.94 12.38 -0.96
CA CYS A 135 -5.69 11.62 -1.95
C CYS A 135 -6.85 10.87 -1.25
N ASP A 136 -8.05 10.97 -1.77
CA ASP A 136 -9.27 10.44 -1.13
C ASP A 136 -9.36 8.90 -1.19
N GLY A 137 -8.66 8.26 -2.13
CA GLY A 137 -8.60 6.80 -2.21
C GLY A 137 -7.66 6.31 -3.30
N VAL A 138 -7.11 5.11 -3.07
CA VAL A 138 -6.22 4.42 -4.03
C VAL A 138 -6.83 3.09 -4.42
N PHE A 139 -7.02 2.86 -5.72
CA PHE A 139 -7.55 1.63 -6.28
C PHE A 139 -6.43 0.82 -6.92
N LEU A 140 -6.33 -0.46 -6.56
CA LEU A 140 -5.39 -1.41 -7.15
C LEU A 140 -6.18 -2.36 -8.04
N VAL A 141 -5.91 -2.32 -9.34
CA VAL A 141 -6.56 -3.19 -10.32
C VAL A 141 -5.56 -4.14 -10.96
N ASN A 142 -6.06 -5.23 -11.50
CA ASN A 142 -5.25 -6.25 -12.16
C ASN A 142 -4.15 -6.84 -11.23
N ALA A 143 -2.97 -7.13 -11.76
CA ALA A 143 -1.88 -7.80 -11.05
C ALA A 143 -0.99 -6.84 -10.25
N CYS A 144 -1.54 -5.97 -9.42
CA CYS A 144 -0.77 -5.15 -8.51
C CYS A 144 -0.11 -5.98 -7.40
N ALA A 145 1.00 -5.47 -6.84
CA ALA A 145 1.60 -6.03 -5.65
C ALA A 145 0.57 -6.07 -4.50
N ASP A 146 0.70 -7.08 -3.66
CA ASP A 146 -0.19 -7.22 -2.51
C ASP A 146 0.05 -6.09 -1.50
N LEU A 147 -0.99 -5.34 -1.20
CA LEU A 147 -0.99 -4.22 -0.26
C LEU A 147 -0.45 -4.63 1.12
N PHE A 148 -0.80 -5.84 1.57
CA PHE A 148 -0.42 -6.39 2.86
C PHE A 148 0.84 -7.27 2.82
N ASN A 149 1.60 -7.22 1.73
CA ASN A 149 2.94 -7.78 1.71
C ASN A 149 3.84 -6.96 2.67
N PRO A 150 4.67 -7.59 3.52
CA PRO A 150 5.51 -6.85 4.47
C PRO A 150 6.41 -5.78 3.83
N LYS A 151 6.91 -6.01 2.61
CA LYS A 151 7.69 -5.00 1.87
C LYS A 151 6.84 -3.81 1.47
N THR A 152 5.60 -4.04 1.03
CA THR A 152 4.64 -2.96 0.73
C THR A 152 4.30 -2.19 1.99
N ALA A 153 3.87 -2.89 3.06
CA ALA A 153 3.48 -2.28 4.33
C ALA A 153 4.60 -1.39 4.89
N ARG A 154 5.86 -1.87 4.86
CA ARG A 154 7.02 -1.10 5.30
C ARG A 154 7.23 0.16 4.45
N ALA A 155 7.12 0.07 3.13
CA ALA A 155 7.32 1.21 2.23
C ALA A 155 6.26 2.30 2.40
N THR A 156 5.09 1.99 2.96
CA THR A 156 4.04 2.98 3.25
C THR A 156 4.41 3.95 4.37
N MET A 157 5.39 3.61 5.23
CA MET A 157 5.75 4.40 6.41
C MET A 157 4.54 4.78 7.29
N GLY A 158 3.59 3.85 7.43
CA GLY A 158 2.39 4.02 8.24
C GLY A 158 1.14 4.51 7.50
N ALA A 159 1.23 4.96 6.25
CA ALA A 159 0.06 5.38 5.47
C ALA A 159 -1.00 4.26 5.36
N ILE A 160 -0.59 2.99 5.39
CA ILE A 160 -1.48 1.83 5.37
C ILE A 160 -2.48 1.79 6.55
N PHE A 161 -2.19 2.47 7.64
CA PHE A 161 -3.06 2.51 8.84
C PHE A 161 -4.07 3.66 8.83
N ARG A 162 -3.97 4.59 7.86
CA ARG A 162 -4.78 5.81 7.83
C ARG A 162 -5.34 6.18 6.46
N ARG A 163 -4.95 5.47 5.40
CA ARG A 163 -5.46 5.70 4.04
C ARG A 163 -6.18 4.47 3.50
N GLU A 164 -7.30 4.71 2.89
CA GLU A 164 -8.07 3.66 2.24
C GLU A 164 -7.44 3.28 0.91
N ALA A 165 -7.23 1.98 0.74
CA ALA A 165 -6.79 1.40 -0.51
C ALA A 165 -7.59 0.13 -0.81
N TYR A 166 -8.09 0.04 -2.03
CA TYR A 166 -9.03 -0.99 -2.44
C TYR A 166 -8.45 -1.86 -3.55
N SER A 167 -8.43 -3.18 -3.37
CA SER A 167 -8.15 -4.12 -4.46
C SER A 167 -9.47 -4.49 -5.12
N VAL A 168 -9.67 -4.06 -6.35
CA VAL A 168 -10.94 -4.19 -7.08
C VAL A 168 -10.71 -4.76 -8.48
N THR A 169 -11.77 -5.27 -9.11
CA THR A 169 -11.73 -5.56 -10.54
C THR A 169 -11.88 -4.27 -11.35
N PRO A 170 -11.43 -4.24 -12.61
CA PRO A 170 -11.66 -3.09 -13.49
C PRO A 170 -13.16 -2.73 -13.59
N GLU A 171 -14.04 -3.73 -13.70
CA GLU A 171 -15.48 -3.55 -13.83
C GLU A 171 -16.09 -2.88 -12.59
N GLU A 172 -15.69 -3.30 -11.39
CA GLU A 172 -16.11 -2.69 -10.12
C GLU A 172 -15.65 -1.23 -10.05
N LEU A 173 -14.39 -0.95 -10.45
CA LEU A 173 -13.85 0.40 -10.49
C LEU A 173 -14.66 1.29 -11.45
N PHE A 174 -14.84 0.87 -12.68
CA PHE A 174 -15.56 1.67 -13.70
C PHE A 174 -17.01 1.95 -13.31
N ALA A 175 -17.71 0.96 -12.77
CA ALA A 175 -19.07 1.13 -12.25
C ALA A 175 -19.10 2.16 -11.10
N LEU A 176 -18.13 2.12 -10.18
CA LEU A 176 -18.02 3.05 -9.06
C LEU A 176 -17.72 4.48 -9.54
N LEU A 177 -16.74 4.66 -10.43
CA LEU A 177 -16.37 5.96 -11.00
C LEU A 177 -17.54 6.59 -11.75
N SER A 178 -18.20 5.82 -12.62
CA SER A 178 -19.38 6.25 -13.38
C SER A 178 -20.53 6.69 -12.48
N LYS A 179 -20.88 5.85 -11.48
CA LYS A 179 -21.94 6.16 -10.50
C LYS A 179 -21.64 7.41 -9.69
N SER A 180 -20.35 7.71 -9.47
CA SER A 180 -19.87 8.85 -8.66
C SER A 180 -19.64 10.12 -9.48
N GLY A 181 -19.75 10.06 -10.81
CA GLY A 181 -19.44 11.16 -11.71
C GLY A 181 -17.98 11.61 -11.57
N VAL A 182 -17.05 10.66 -11.45
CA VAL A 182 -15.61 10.90 -11.37
C VAL A 182 -14.98 10.46 -12.70
N PRO A 183 -14.50 11.38 -13.53
CA PRO A 183 -13.84 11.03 -14.78
C PRO A 183 -12.52 10.30 -14.51
N LEU A 184 -12.21 9.30 -15.34
CA LEU A 184 -10.96 8.57 -15.33
C LEU A 184 -10.01 9.18 -16.37
N TYR A 185 -8.79 9.48 -15.95
CA TYR A 185 -7.68 9.86 -16.82
C TYR A 185 -6.59 8.80 -16.74
N GLY A 186 -5.84 8.59 -17.82
CA GLY A 186 -4.76 7.61 -17.87
C GLY A 186 -3.41 8.25 -18.19
N THR A 187 -2.35 7.87 -17.47
CA THR A 187 -0.99 8.27 -17.85
C THR A 187 -0.49 7.41 -19.00
N ALA A 188 -0.59 7.94 -20.22
CA ALA A 188 -0.17 7.23 -21.45
C ALA A 188 0.14 8.24 -22.58
N LEU A 189 0.78 7.76 -23.64
CA LEU A 189 1.04 8.54 -24.86
C LEU A 189 0.12 8.01 -25.98
N ARG A 190 -0.90 8.81 -26.33
CA ARG A 190 -1.84 8.58 -27.43
C ARG A 190 -1.97 9.86 -28.25
N GLU A 191 -2.71 9.82 -29.35
CA GLU A 191 -2.94 11.00 -30.21
C GLU A 191 -3.68 12.13 -29.47
N ASP A 192 -4.60 11.76 -28.56
CA ASP A 192 -5.41 12.69 -27.76
C ASP A 192 -4.76 13.09 -26.42
N THR A 193 -3.49 12.74 -26.20
CA THR A 193 -2.79 13.00 -24.93
C THR A 193 -2.52 14.48 -24.72
N VAL A 194 -2.93 14.97 -23.56
CA VAL A 194 -2.69 16.38 -23.15
C VAL A 194 -1.61 16.45 -22.05
N PRO A 195 -0.90 17.58 -21.92
CA PRO A 195 -0.03 17.81 -20.77
C PRO A 195 -0.82 17.72 -19.47
N LEU A 196 -0.20 17.15 -18.43
CA LEU A 196 -0.81 17.02 -17.10
C LEU A 196 -1.29 18.38 -16.55
N SER A 197 -0.52 19.45 -16.78
CA SER A 197 -0.84 20.82 -16.38
C SER A 197 -2.10 21.41 -17.04
N ASP A 198 -2.52 20.85 -18.16
CA ASP A 198 -3.63 21.39 -18.97
C ASP A 198 -4.95 20.61 -18.70
N ALA A 199 -4.87 19.61 -17.83
CA ALA A 199 -6.02 18.79 -17.45
C ALA A 199 -6.82 19.42 -16.29
N ASN A 200 -8.14 19.33 -16.37
CA ASN A 200 -8.97 19.66 -15.20
C ASN A 200 -9.05 18.47 -14.25
N LEU A 201 -8.26 18.50 -13.18
CA LEU A 201 -8.19 17.47 -12.17
C LEU A 201 -8.92 17.84 -10.88
N SER A 202 -9.76 18.85 -10.86
CA SER A 202 -10.50 19.30 -9.67
C SER A 202 -11.40 18.22 -9.04
N LYS A 203 -11.85 17.24 -9.84
CA LYS A 203 -12.50 16.01 -9.42
C LYS A 203 -12.15 14.94 -10.45
N ALA A 204 -11.24 14.02 -10.11
CA ALA A 204 -10.71 13.05 -11.07
C ALA A 204 -10.17 11.80 -10.39
N ALA A 205 -10.16 10.69 -11.14
CA ALA A 205 -9.32 9.53 -10.90
C ALA A 205 -8.22 9.50 -11.97
N VAL A 206 -6.96 9.30 -11.56
CA VAL A 206 -5.84 9.19 -12.51
C VAL A 206 -5.20 7.82 -12.40
N ALA A 207 -5.09 7.12 -13.53
CA ALA A 207 -4.50 5.80 -13.60
C ALA A 207 -3.00 5.85 -13.93
N ILE A 208 -2.22 5.11 -13.14
CA ILE A 208 -0.78 4.86 -13.32
C ILE A 208 -0.62 3.41 -13.73
N GLY A 209 -0.01 3.17 -14.87
CA GLY A 209 0.27 1.83 -15.38
C GLY A 209 1.57 1.22 -14.87
N SER A 210 1.78 -0.06 -15.21
CA SER A 210 3.04 -0.74 -14.92
C SER A 210 4.21 -0.14 -15.70
N GLU A 211 5.42 -0.27 -15.14
CA GLU A 211 6.65 0.29 -15.72
C GLU A 211 6.98 -0.30 -17.10
N ARG A 212 6.56 -1.54 -17.36
CA ARG A 212 6.90 -2.27 -18.60
C ARG A 212 5.85 -2.13 -19.70
N ARG A 213 4.56 -2.12 -19.32
CA ARG A 213 3.45 -2.22 -20.28
C ARG A 213 2.56 -0.97 -20.31
N GLY A 214 2.78 -0.06 -19.36
CA GLY A 214 1.86 1.06 -19.17
C GLY A 214 0.49 0.60 -18.65
N LEU A 215 -0.56 1.28 -19.05
CA LEU A 215 -1.96 0.94 -18.76
C LEU A 215 -2.45 -0.22 -19.64
N SER A 216 -3.35 -1.04 -19.09
CA SER A 216 -4.07 -2.06 -19.85
C SER A 216 -5.00 -1.42 -20.90
N GLN A 217 -5.30 -2.15 -21.98
CA GLN A 217 -6.20 -1.65 -23.01
C GLN A 217 -7.58 -1.33 -22.45
N GLN A 218 -8.12 -2.18 -21.57
CA GLN A 218 -9.40 -1.96 -20.90
C GLN A 218 -9.40 -0.64 -20.10
N MET A 219 -8.29 -0.32 -19.41
CA MET A 219 -8.15 0.96 -18.70
C MET A 219 -8.09 2.14 -19.66
N LEU A 220 -7.36 2.01 -20.77
CA LEU A 220 -7.23 3.05 -21.79
C LEU A 220 -8.57 3.36 -22.48
N ASP A 221 -9.39 2.35 -22.72
CA ASP A 221 -10.68 2.49 -23.39
C ASP A 221 -11.71 3.25 -22.53
N GLU A 222 -11.58 3.16 -21.20
CA GLU A 222 -12.45 3.86 -20.23
C GLU A 222 -11.93 5.26 -19.86
N CYS A 223 -10.73 5.64 -20.28
CA CYS A 223 -10.19 6.96 -19.99
C CYS A 223 -10.89 8.04 -20.81
N ALA A 224 -11.37 9.09 -20.14
CA ALA A 224 -11.89 10.29 -20.78
C ALA A 224 -10.83 10.97 -21.64
N LYS A 225 -9.58 10.98 -21.17
CA LYS A 225 -8.38 11.45 -21.88
C LYS A 225 -7.14 10.79 -21.31
N THR A 226 -6.06 10.81 -22.08
CA THR A 226 -4.73 10.46 -21.57
C THR A 226 -3.91 11.69 -21.24
N LEU A 227 -3.04 11.55 -20.25
CA LEU A 227 -2.19 12.59 -19.69
C LEU A 227 -0.73 12.24 -19.87
N LYS A 228 0.10 13.25 -20.19
CA LYS A 228 1.56 13.11 -20.17
C LYS A 228 2.20 14.08 -19.20
N ILE A 229 3.19 13.59 -18.47
CA ILE A 229 4.10 14.43 -17.70
C ILE A 229 5.12 15.00 -18.71
N PRO A 230 5.20 16.32 -18.90
CA PRO A 230 6.20 16.91 -19.79
C PRO A 230 7.62 16.58 -19.31
N MET A 231 8.41 15.94 -20.16
CA MET A 231 9.77 15.49 -19.84
C MET A 231 10.73 15.79 -21.00
N SER A 232 12.03 15.74 -20.72
CA SER A 232 13.05 15.76 -21.75
C SER A 232 12.86 14.58 -22.73
N PRO A 233 12.99 14.77 -24.04
CA PRO A 233 12.88 13.69 -25.03
C PRO A 233 13.95 12.60 -24.88
N ARG A 234 14.92 12.80 -24.00
CA ARG A 234 15.93 11.77 -23.62
C ARG A 234 15.41 10.73 -22.64
N CYS A 235 14.24 10.97 -22.02
CA CYS A 235 13.62 10.06 -21.05
C CYS A 235 12.31 9.53 -21.64
N GLU A 236 12.17 8.20 -21.72
CA GLU A 236 10.97 7.55 -22.25
C GLU A 236 9.88 7.41 -21.18
N SER A 237 10.27 7.24 -19.91
CA SER A 237 9.34 7.03 -18.79
C SER A 237 9.96 7.40 -17.46
N LEU A 238 9.10 7.55 -16.44
CA LEU A 238 9.46 7.66 -15.04
C LEU A 238 9.13 6.34 -14.30
N ASN A 239 9.82 6.11 -13.18
CA ASN A 239 9.38 5.11 -12.23
C ASN A 239 7.92 5.38 -11.82
N ALA A 240 7.12 4.31 -11.63
CA ALA A 240 5.67 4.44 -11.37
C ALA A 240 5.37 5.29 -10.11
N ALA A 241 6.17 5.16 -9.04
CA ALA A 241 5.98 5.95 -7.83
C ALA A 241 6.32 7.43 -8.05
N ILE A 242 7.34 7.72 -8.87
CA ILE A 242 7.69 9.10 -9.23
C ILE A 242 6.59 9.71 -10.11
N ALA A 243 6.09 8.98 -11.10
CA ALA A 243 4.98 9.44 -11.94
C ALA A 243 3.72 9.73 -11.10
N ALA A 244 3.35 8.81 -10.21
CA ALA A 244 2.25 8.99 -9.27
C ALA A 244 2.44 10.22 -8.37
N THR A 245 3.68 10.48 -7.90
CA THR A 245 3.98 11.66 -7.08
C THR A 245 3.72 12.97 -7.84
N VAL A 246 4.16 13.06 -9.09
CA VAL A 246 3.92 14.24 -9.92
C VAL A 246 2.43 14.46 -10.19
N VAL A 247 1.70 13.38 -10.47
CA VAL A 247 0.24 13.43 -10.66
C VAL A 247 -0.47 13.89 -9.39
N LEU A 248 -0.16 13.29 -8.25
CA LEU A 248 -0.77 13.64 -6.97
C LEU A 248 -0.47 15.09 -6.57
N TRP A 249 0.74 15.57 -6.81
CA TRP A 249 1.08 16.97 -6.60
C TRP A 249 0.24 17.90 -7.46
N GLU A 250 0.04 17.57 -8.73
CA GLU A 250 -0.77 18.37 -9.65
C GLU A 250 -2.26 18.37 -9.23
N MET A 251 -2.77 17.26 -8.72
CA MET A 251 -4.15 17.16 -8.20
C MET A 251 -4.35 17.94 -6.90
N TYR A 252 -3.31 18.01 -6.05
CA TYR A 252 -3.37 18.63 -4.72
C TYR A 252 -3.31 20.15 -4.77
N ARG A 253 -2.50 20.74 -5.68
CA ARG A 253 -2.29 22.20 -5.78
C ARG A 253 -3.49 22.91 -6.45
#